data_f4ca6527102ab92a5b44d0ce6bad50ae
#
_entry.id   f4ca6527102ab92a5b44d0ce6bad50ae
#
_cell.length_a   1.000
_cell.length_b   1.000
_cell.length_c   1.000
_cell.angle_alpha   90.00
_cell.angle_beta   90.00
_cell.angle_gamma   90.00
#
_symmetry.space_group_name_H-M   'P 1'
#
loop_
_entity.id
_entity.type
_entity.pdbx_description
1 polymer ?
#
loop_
_entity_poly.entity_id
_entity_poly.type
_entity_poly.pdbx_seq_one_letter_code
_entity_poly.pdbx_strand_id
1 'polypeptide(L)'
;MTGEDERDSFRVYFAGASLAFGIPFLTIELLALIYGDSENVLSVFSTLFVALHLVGGLLGGYSAARIAKGDLVRVGTVTGVLAYIFQQVVYTIFYGQGAVGDALTMVGLIGGSTVGAVIYKSRVDAYTRIKSRGIEEEEEKEDAGDEEPHQ
;
A
#
# COMPACT_ATOMS: atom_id res chain seq x y z
N MET A 1 -7.86 4.16 -24.72
CA MET A 1 -8.17 3.67 -23.36
C MET A 1 -9.66 3.43 -23.33
N THR A 2 -10.10 2.22 -23.16
CA THR A 2 -11.51 1.85 -23.11
C THR A 2 -12.03 2.16 -21.70
N GLY A 3 -13.31 2.51 -21.56
CA GLY A 3 -13.91 2.85 -20.26
C GLY A 3 -13.89 1.71 -19.21
N GLU A 4 -13.51 0.50 -19.60
CA GLU A 4 -13.27 -0.64 -18.68
C GLU A 4 -11.94 -0.49 -17.94
N ASP A 5 -10.87 -0.05 -18.61
CA ASP A 5 -9.56 0.16 -17.97
C ASP A 5 -9.61 1.27 -16.90
N GLU A 6 -10.42 2.30 -17.10
CA GLU A 6 -10.62 3.37 -16.11
C GLU A 6 -11.38 2.90 -14.87
N ARG A 7 -12.43 2.08 -15.05
CA ARG A 7 -13.20 1.52 -13.94
C ARG A 7 -12.38 0.58 -13.07
N ASP A 8 -11.56 -0.25 -13.68
CA ASP A 8 -10.69 -1.17 -12.95
C ASP A 8 -9.61 -0.43 -12.18
N SER A 9 -9.05 0.63 -12.75
CA SER A 9 -8.10 1.50 -12.05
C SER A 9 -8.72 2.18 -10.83
N PHE A 10 -9.94 2.71 -10.96
CA PHE A 10 -10.63 3.36 -9.84
C PHE A 10 -10.91 2.39 -8.68
N ARG A 11 -11.37 1.16 -8.98
CA ARG A 11 -11.62 0.13 -7.97
C ARG A 11 -10.36 -0.23 -7.19
N VAL A 12 -9.23 -0.32 -7.87
CA VAL A 12 -7.94 -0.61 -7.25
C VAL A 12 -7.54 0.49 -6.26
N TYR A 13 -7.60 1.74 -6.69
CA TYR A 13 -7.29 2.89 -5.83
C TYR A 13 -8.24 2.99 -4.64
N PHE A 14 -9.54 2.81 -4.89
CA PHE A 14 -10.56 2.87 -3.85
C PHE A 14 -10.37 1.77 -2.80
N ALA A 15 -10.14 0.52 -3.22
CA ALA A 15 -9.91 -0.60 -2.31
C ALA A 15 -8.65 -0.39 -1.48
N GLY A 16 -7.54 0.03 -2.10
CA GLY A 16 -6.31 0.35 -1.39
C GLY A 16 -6.44 1.51 -0.41
N ALA A 17 -7.14 2.58 -0.81
CA ALA A 17 -7.38 3.74 0.04
C ALA A 17 -8.30 3.41 1.22
N SER A 18 -9.34 2.59 1.01
CA SER A 18 -10.22 2.12 2.08
C SER A 18 -9.47 1.28 3.10
N LEU A 19 -8.53 0.44 2.66
CA LEU A 19 -7.69 -0.34 3.54
C LEU A 19 -6.69 0.55 4.30
N ALA A 20 -6.04 1.50 3.60
CA ALA A 20 -5.06 2.40 4.17
C ALA A 20 -5.64 3.28 5.29
N PHE A 21 -6.84 3.78 5.11
CA PHE A 21 -7.56 4.58 6.09
C PHE A 21 -8.32 3.72 7.10
N GLY A 22 -8.97 2.66 6.67
CA GLY A 22 -9.87 1.85 7.51
C GLY A 22 -9.15 1.16 8.65
N ILE A 23 -7.93 0.66 8.44
CA ILE A 23 -7.14 0.01 9.50
C ILE A 23 -6.84 0.98 10.66
N PRO A 24 -6.20 2.15 10.44
CA PRO A 24 -5.96 3.09 11.52
C PRO A 24 -7.26 3.59 12.15
N PHE A 25 -8.27 3.92 11.36
CA PHE A 25 -9.55 4.41 11.85
C PHE A 25 -10.21 3.39 12.80
N LEU A 26 -10.44 2.17 12.37
CA LEU A 26 -11.06 1.14 13.21
C LEU A 26 -10.24 0.81 14.45
N THR A 27 -8.91 0.81 14.33
CA THR A 27 -8.03 0.56 15.48
C THR A 27 -8.16 1.65 16.53
N ILE A 28 -8.18 2.91 16.10
CA ILE A 28 -8.30 4.07 16.99
C ILE A 28 -9.67 4.09 17.68
N GLU A 29 -10.75 3.88 16.91
CA GLU A 29 -12.11 3.82 17.45
C GLU A 29 -12.27 2.69 18.48
N LEU A 30 -11.71 1.51 18.18
CA LEU A 30 -11.73 0.38 19.11
C LEU A 30 -10.94 0.69 20.40
N LEU A 31 -9.78 1.31 20.28
CA LEU A 31 -8.99 1.72 21.44
C LEU A 31 -9.70 2.79 22.26
N ALA A 32 -10.33 3.78 21.62
CA ALA A 32 -11.12 4.80 22.30
C ALA A 32 -12.31 4.18 23.07
N LEU A 33 -12.96 3.17 22.48
CA LEU A 33 -14.04 2.44 23.14
C LEU A 33 -13.57 1.67 24.38
N ILE A 34 -12.36 1.10 24.34
CA ILE A 34 -11.83 0.26 25.45
C ILE A 34 -11.28 1.14 26.57
N TYR A 35 -10.55 2.19 26.25
CA TYR A 35 -9.78 2.98 27.22
C TYR A 35 -10.47 4.29 27.66
N GLY A 36 -11.48 4.75 26.92
CA GLY A 36 -12.18 6.00 27.18
C GLY A 36 -11.29 7.24 27.04
N ASP A 37 -11.74 8.37 27.57
CA ASP A 37 -11.08 9.69 27.44
C ASP A 37 -10.03 9.97 28.54
N SER A 38 -9.25 8.99 28.97
CA SER A 38 -8.23 9.27 29.98
C SER A 38 -7.04 10.05 29.40
N GLU A 39 -6.62 11.14 30.07
CA GLU A 39 -5.56 12.04 29.60
C GLU A 39 -4.21 11.32 29.34
N ASN A 40 -3.90 10.28 30.10
CA ASN A 40 -2.68 9.47 29.91
C ASN A 40 -2.70 8.66 28.61
N VAL A 41 -3.88 8.35 28.10
CA VAL A 41 -4.09 7.61 26.88
C VAL A 41 -3.84 8.51 25.67
N LEU A 42 -4.24 9.79 25.73
CA LEU A 42 -4.08 10.75 24.63
C LEU A 42 -2.62 10.95 24.20
N SER A 43 -1.67 10.98 25.12
CA SER A 43 -0.25 11.16 24.77
C SER A 43 0.35 9.93 24.06
N VAL A 44 -0.03 8.73 24.48
CA VAL A 44 0.36 7.46 23.84
C VAL A 44 -0.33 7.34 22.48
N PHE A 45 -1.59 7.77 22.38
CA PHE A 45 -2.36 7.75 21.13
C PHE A 45 -1.76 8.64 20.06
N SER A 46 -1.17 9.79 20.37
CA SER A 46 -0.62 10.68 19.35
C SER A 46 0.52 10.01 18.56
N THR A 47 1.40 9.30 19.25
CA THR A 47 2.50 8.55 18.60
C THR A 47 1.97 7.31 17.89
N LEU A 48 1.06 6.57 18.51
CA LEU A 48 0.42 5.39 17.92
C LEU A 48 -0.40 5.76 16.67
N PHE A 49 -1.05 6.93 16.71
CA PHE A 49 -1.83 7.45 15.59
C PHE A 49 -1.01 7.59 14.31
N VAL A 50 0.16 8.22 14.40
CA VAL A 50 1.07 8.36 13.24
C VAL A 50 1.58 7.00 12.75
N ALA A 51 1.97 6.13 13.67
CA ALA A 51 2.44 4.79 13.34
C ALA A 51 1.36 3.95 12.64
N LEU A 52 0.12 4.02 13.12
CA LEU A 52 -1.03 3.32 12.49
C LEU A 52 -1.32 3.85 11.09
N HIS A 53 -1.22 5.16 10.85
CA HIS A 53 -1.41 5.73 9.52
C HIS A 53 -0.29 5.31 8.56
N LEU A 54 0.95 5.23 9.04
CA LEU A 54 2.07 4.73 8.25
C LEU A 54 1.87 3.25 7.87
N VAL A 55 1.50 2.41 8.84
CA VAL A 55 1.23 0.97 8.61
C VAL A 55 0.02 0.77 7.72
N GLY A 56 -1.09 1.49 7.98
CA GLY A 56 -2.28 1.46 7.13
C GLY A 56 -1.98 1.87 5.69
N GLY A 57 -1.26 2.98 5.52
CA GLY A 57 -0.76 3.43 4.22
C GLY A 57 0.06 2.35 3.52
N LEU A 58 1.03 1.77 4.21
CA LEU A 58 1.91 0.73 3.67
C LEU A 58 1.11 -0.49 3.18
N LEU A 59 0.17 -0.98 3.98
CA LEU A 59 -0.69 -2.11 3.61
C LEU A 59 -1.64 -1.76 2.46
N GLY A 60 -2.23 -0.57 2.46
CA GLY A 60 -3.11 -0.10 1.39
C GLY A 60 -2.38 0.06 0.06
N GLY A 61 -1.21 0.70 0.07
CA GLY A 61 -0.38 0.88 -1.12
C GLY A 61 0.17 -0.42 -1.68
N TYR A 62 0.63 -1.33 -0.81
CA TYR A 62 1.05 -2.67 -1.19
C TYR A 62 -0.09 -3.46 -1.85
N SER A 63 -1.27 -3.43 -1.24
CA SER A 63 -2.47 -4.14 -1.75
C SER A 63 -2.94 -3.57 -3.08
N ALA A 64 -2.96 -2.24 -3.23
CA ALA A 64 -3.29 -1.59 -4.49
C ALA A 64 -2.29 -1.95 -5.60
N ALA A 65 -0.99 -1.90 -5.31
CA ALA A 65 0.07 -2.25 -6.25
C ALA A 65 -0.01 -3.72 -6.72
N ARG A 66 -0.46 -4.62 -5.84
CA ARG A 66 -0.64 -6.05 -6.17
C ARG A 66 -1.70 -6.28 -7.23
N ILE A 67 -2.72 -5.44 -7.28
CA ILE A 67 -3.87 -5.60 -8.20
C ILE A 67 -3.69 -4.74 -9.45
N ALA A 68 -2.96 -3.64 -9.33
CA ALA A 68 -2.77 -2.66 -10.39
C ALA A 68 -1.91 -3.19 -11.55
N LYS A 69 -2.17 -2.63 -12.73
CA LYS A 69 -1.32 -2.78 -13.92
C LYS A 69 -0.67 -1.43 -14.21
N GLY A 70 0.64 -1.41 -14.49
CA GLY A 70 1.38 -0.21 -14.88
C GLY A 70 2.30 0.36 -13.80
N ASP A 71 2.35 1.68 -13.65
CA ASP A 71 3.27 2.36 -12.72
C ASP A 71 2.83 2.19 -11.26
N LEU A 72 3.46 1.25 -10.57
CA LEU A 72 3.14 0.88 -9.21
C LEU A 72 3.42 2.00 -8.19
N VAL A 73 4.43 2.85 -8.45
CA VAL A 73 4.75 3.99 -7.57
C VAL A 73 3.62 5.03 -7.63
N ARG A 74 3.16 5.33 -8.83
CA ARG A 74 2.00 6.20 -9.04
C ARG A 74 0.75 5.64 -8.36
N VAL A 75 0.53 4.33 -8.47
CA VAL A 75 -0.59 3.64 -7.82
C VAL A 75 -0.54 3.84 -6.30
N GLY A 76 0.61 3.61 -5.67
CA GLY A 76 0.78 3.81 -4.23
C GLY A 76 0.52 5.26 -3.81
N THR A 77 1.08 6.23 -4.53
CA THR A 77 0.91 7.65 -4.22
C THR A 77 -0.55 8.09 -4.34
N VAL A 78 -1.24 7.73 -5.43
CA VAL A 78 -2.66 8.06 -5.62
C VAL A 78 -3.53 7.40 -4.56
N THR A 79 -3.24 6.14 -4.20
CA THR A 79 -3.92 5.44 -3.11
C THR A 79 -3.79 6.18 -1.78
N GLY A 80 -2.58 6.66 -1.45
CA GLY A 80 -2.34 7.44 -0.23
C GLY A 80 -3.07 8.78 -0.21
N VAL A 81 -3.11 9.49 -1.34
CA VAL A 81 -3.86 10.76 -1.48
C VAL A 81 -5.36 10.51 -1.28
N LEU A 82 -5.91 9.47 -1.91
CA LEU A 82 -7.32 9.11 -1.72
C LEU A 82 -7.64 8.69 -0.28
N ALA A 83 -6.74 7.94 0.37
CA ALA A 83 -6.89 7.56 1.77
C ALA A 83 -6.94 8.80 2.69
N TYR A 84 -6.08 9.79 2.42
CA TYR A 84 -6.10 11.06 3.15
C TYR A 84 -7.40 11.85 2.91
N ILE A 85 -7.89 11.90 1.68
CA ILE A 85 -9.19 12.54 1.37
C ILE A 85 -10.32 11.82 2.12
N PHE A 86 -10.33 10.48 2.14
CA PHE A 86 -11.32 9.71 2.91
C PHE A 86 -11.27 10.04 4.38
N GLN A 87 -10.07 10.13 4.95
CA GLN A 87 -9.88 10.56 6.33
C GLN A 87 -10.54 11.90 6.58
N GLN A 88 -10.28 12.92 5.75
CA GLN A 88 -10.85 14.25 5.93
C GLN A 88 -12.38 14.23 5.86
N VAL A 89 -12.95 13.50 4.91
CA VAL A 89 -14.40 13.38 4.74
C VAL A 89 -15.04 12.70 5.96
N VAL A 90 -14.49 11.56 6.39
CA VAL A 90 -15.02 10.79 7.51
C VAL A 90 -14.97 11.60 8.80
N TYR A 91 -13.82 12.21 9.11
CA TYR A 91 -13.68 13.02 10.32
C TYR A 91 -14.59 14.27 10.30
N THR A 92 -14.79 14.88 9.14
CA THR A 92 -15.73 16.00 9.01
C THR A 92 -17.17 15.58 9.30
N ILE A 93 -17.57 14.40 8.81
CA ILE A 93 -18.93 13.89 9.01
C ILE A 93 -19.17 13.48 10.46
N PHE A 94 -18.22 12.76 11.08
CA PHE A 94 -18.41 12.18 12.42
C PHE A 94 -18.11 13.16 13.54
N TYR A 95 -17.15 14.07 13.37
CA TYR A 95 -16.69 14.96 14.45
C TYR A 95 -16.93 16.45 14.18
N GLY A 96 -17.56 16.79 13.04
CA GLY A 96 -17.88 18.17 12.68
C GLY A 96 -16.66 19.05 12.36
N GLN A 97 -15.46 18.50 12.43
CA GLN A 97 -14.21 19.16 12.08
C GLN A 97 -13.46 18.22 11.16
N GLY A 98 -12.92 18.75 10.06
CA GLY A 98 -11.93 17.99 9.31
C GLY A 98 -10.82 17.58 10.30
N ALA A 99 -10.27 16.38 10.15
CA ALA A 99 -9.07 16.04 10.89
C ALA A 99 -8.08 17.16 10.58
N VAL A 100 -7.91 18.06 11.55
CA VAL A 100 -7.05 19.23 11.39
C VAL A 100 -5.75 18.71 10.84
N GLY A 101 -5.44 19.11 9.61
CA GLY A 101 -4.45 18.49 8.75
C GLY A 101 -3.14 18.29 9.47
N ASP A 102 -3.09 17.19 10.20
CA ASP A 102 -1.84 16.76 10.76
C ASP A 102 -0.98 16.35 9.57
N ALA A 103 -0.04 17.20 9.22
CA ALA A 103 0.92 16.94 8.16
C ALA A 103 1.57 15.56 8.33
N LEU A 104 1.67 15.07 9.57
CA LEU A 104 2.21 13.75 9.87
C LEU A 104 1.29 12.62 9.39
N THR A 105 -0.02 12.75 9.53
CA THR A 105 -0.96 11.74 9.00
C THR A 105 -0.99 11.73 7.48
N MET A 106 -0.92 12.91 6.86
CA MET A 106 -0.79 13.02 5.41
C MET A 106 0.48 12.32 4.91
N VAL A 107 1.62 12.62 5.54
CA VAL A 107 2.91 11.98 5.23
C VAL A 107 2.85 10.48 5.51
N GLY A 108 2.21 10.05 6.61
CA GLY A 108 2.02 8.65 6.97
C GLY A 108 1.23 7.88 5.91
N LEU A 109 0.09 8.41 5.48
CA LEU A 109 -0.76 7.76 4.47
C LEU A 109 -0.11 7.78 3.07
N ILE A 110 0.35 8.94 2.60
CA ILE A 110 0.91 9.06 1.25
C ILE A 110 2.27 8.40 1.18
N GLY A 111 3.15 8.68 2.14
CA GLY A 111 4.49 8.08 2.21
C GLY A 111 4.42 6.58 2.43
N GLY A 112 3.60 6.12 3.39
CA GLY A 112 3.36 4.71 3.66
C GLY A 112 2.86 3.97 2.41
N SER A 113 1.84 4.51 1.73
CA SER A 113 1.27 3.88 0.53
C SER A 113 2.29 3.83 -0.62
N THR A 114 3.08 4.88 -0.81
CA THR A 114 4.14 4.89 -1.82
C THR A 114 5.21 3.84 -1.51
N VAL A 115 5.67 3.77 -0.26
CA VAL A 115 6.65 2.77 0.20
C VAL A 115 6.09 1.35 0.06
N GLY A 116 4.83 1.12 0.42
CA GLY A 116 4.16 -0.17 0.25
C GLY A 116 4.16 -0.65 -1.20
N ALA A 117 3.87 0.25 -2.14
CA ALA A 117 3.92 -0.04 -3.57
C ALA A 117 5.34 -0.31 -4.07
N VAL A 118 6.35 0.43 -3.59
CA VAL A 118 7.77 0.20 -3.91
C VAL A 118 8.24 -1.16 -3.40
N ILE A 119 7.85 -1.55 -2.18
CA ILE A 119 8.17 -2.87 -1.63
C ILE A 119 7.59 -3.98 -2.50
N TYR A 120 6.33 -3.84 -2.93
CA TYR A 120 5.72 -4.81 -3.83
C TYR A 120 6.48 -4.89 -5.16
N LYS A 121 6.79 -3.74 -5.79
CA LYS A 121 7.57 -3.67 -7.03
C LYS A 121 8.92 -4.38 -6.90
N SER A 122 9.67 -4.08 -5.84
CA SER A 122 10.99 -4.69 -5.59
C SER A 122 10.91 -6.22 -5.46
N ARG A 123 9.84 -6.75 -4.86
CA ARG A 123 9.62 -8.21 -4.77
C ARG A 123 9.34 -8.83 -6.14
N VAL A 124 8.53 -8.19 -6.96
CA VAL A 124 8.22 -8.66 -8.33
C VAL A 124 9.48 -8.65 -9.19
N ASP A 125 10.25 -7.56 -9.14
CA ASP A 125 11.51 -7.43 -9.90
C ASP A 125 12.54 -8.51 -9.48
N ALA A 126 12.65 -8.78 -8.18
CA ALA A 126 13.54 -9.84 -7.67
C ALA A 126 13.11 -11.24 -8.15
N TYR A 127 11.81 -11.53 -8.08
CA TYR A 127 11.27 -12.81 -8.55
C TYR A 127 11.50 -13.01 -10.06
N THR A 128 11.29 -11.98 -10.86
CA THR A 128 11.50 -12.02 -12.32
C THR A 128 12.96 -12.29 -12.67
N ARG A 129 13.91 -11.66 -11.95
CA ARG A 129 15.34 -11.90 -12.15
C ARG A 129 15.78 -13.31 -11.80
N ILE A 130 15.22 -13.91 -10.75
CA ILE A 130 15.54 -15.29 -10.37
C ILE A 130 15.03 -16.26 -11.44
N LYS A 131 13.81 -16.01 -11.92
CA LYS A 131 13.20 -16.84 -12.96
C LYS A 131 13.96 -16.77 -14.28
N SER A 132 14.40 -15.59 -14.72
CA SER A 132 15.16 -15.45 -15.97
C SER A 132 16.51 -16.18 -15.91
N ARG A 133 17.24 -16.10 -14.75
CA ARG A 133 18.48 -16.85 -14.58
C ARG A 133 18.28 -18.36 -14.62
N GLY A 134 17.20 -18.87 -14.03
CA GLY A 134 16.91 -20.30 -14.07
C GLY A 134 16.66 -20.82 -15.47
N ILE A 135 16.01 -20.00 -16.33
CA ILE A 135 15.77 -20.35 -17.73
C ILE A 135 17.08 -20.37 -18.52
N GLU A 136 17.95 -19.35 -18.34
CA GLU A 136 19.25 -19.28 -19.00
C GLU A 136 20.16 -20.49 -18.63
N GLU A 137 20.15 -20.91 -17.35
CA GLU A 137 20.91 -22.08 -16.89
C GLU A 137 20.36 -23.41 -17.45
N GLU A 138 19.04 -23.51 -17.71
CA GLU A 138 18.43 -24.69 -18.33
C GLU A 138 18.77 -24.77 -19.83
N GLU A 139 18.70 -23.64 -20.56
CA GLU A 139 19.06 -23.55 -21.97
C GLU A 139 20.56 -23.89 -22.19
N GLU A 140 21.46 -23.38 -21.31
CA GLU A 140 22.91 -23.65 -21.39
C GLU A 140 23.23 -25.14 -21.17
N LYS A 141 22.47 -25.83 -20.31
CA LYS A 141 22.61 -27.27 -20.09
C LYS A 141 22.08 -28.12 -21.23
N GLU A 142 21.03 -27.68 -21.89
CA GLU A 142 20.45 -28.38 -23.03
C GLU A 142 21.38 -28.30 -24.26
N ASP A 143 21.96 -27.13 -24.53
CA ASP A 143 22.95 -26.94 -25.61
C ASP A 143 24.26 -27.71 -25.33
N ALA A 144 24.69 -27.80 -24.10
CA ALA A 144 25.90 -28.56 -23.73
C ALA A 144 25.71 -30.11 -23.79
N GLY A 145 24.45 -30.55 -23.71
CA GLY A 145 24.09 -31.99 -23.80
C GLY A 145 24.07 -32.55 -25.20
N ASP A 146 23.92 -31.73 -26.24
CA ASP A 146 23.81 -32.16 -27.64
C ASP A 146 25.19 -32.31 -28.34
N GLU A 147 26.30 -31.92 -27.68
CA GLU A 147 27.64 -32.21 -28.19
C GLU A 147 28.10 -33.65 -27.82
N GLU A 148 27.40 -34.70 -28.25
CA GLU A 148 27.96 -36.04 -28.22
C GLU A 148 29.10 -36.13 -29.24
N PRO A 149 30.28 -36.60 -28.80
CA PRO A 149 31.40 -36.76 -29.72
C PRO A 149 31.11 -37.93 -30.68
N HIS A 150 30.84 -37.58 -31.93
CA HIS A 150 30.88 -38.57 -33.01
C HIS A 150 32.29 -39.15 -33.11
N GLN A 151 32.50 -40.33 -32.53
CA GLN A 151 33.63 -41.21 -32.81
C GLN A 151 33.33 -42.19 -33.91
#